data_5605240988e39d36cf41a2c152c032fd
#
_entry.id   5605240988e39d36cf41a2c152c032fd
#
_cell.length_a   1.000
_cell.length_b   1.000
_cell.length_c   1.000
_cell.angle_alpha   90.00
_cell.angle_beta   90.00
_cell.angle_gamma   90.00
#
_symmetry.space_group_name_H-M   'P 1'
#
loop_
_entity.id
_entity.type
_entity.pdbx_description
1 polymer ?
#
loop_
_entity_poly.entity_id
_entity_poly.type
_entity_poly.pdbx_seq_one_letter_code
_entity_poly.pdbx_strand_id
1 'polypeptide(L)'
;MSIYKFRIILDQEEDVIRDIAIESSTNLEDFHNTIYQSFGFEGGEMASFYTCDDSWNQLDEIPLFDTGDEPGEMRCMTDFSLEDLLYEKQTKIIYVYDFLNMWTFLVELAAIEESQVGETYPALLFAVGQIEQSANDVNFDFDEKEGEKYTNDGFSEDDFDLEDEDDIFGGDDSFGDFGYEGDYDY
;
A
#
# COMPACT_ATOMS: atom_id res chain seq x y z
N MET A 1 22.83 13.97 -17.91
CA MET A 1 21.87 13.47 -16.93
C MET A 1 20.51 13.63 -17.53
N SER A 2 19.75 12.53 -17.69
CA SER A 2 18.46 12.56 -18.37
C SER A 2 17.36 12.90 -17.38
N ILE A 3 16.45 13.76 -17.79
CA ILE A 3 15.27 14.16 -17.04
C ILE A 3 14.05 13.59 -17.75
N TYR A 4 13.25 12.88 -17.00
CA TYR A 4 11.97 12.34 -17.43
C TYR A 4 10.86 13.31 -17.07
N LYS A 5 10.00 13.62 -18.01
CA LYS A 5 8.78 14.40 -17.78
C LYS A 5 7.59 13.46 -17.85
N PHE A 6 6.92 13.33 -16.73
CA PHE A 6 5.74 12.51 -16.60
C PHE A 6 4.47 13.32 -16.61
N ARG A 7 3.44 12.82 -17.26
CA ARG A 7 2.05 13.18 -17.03
C ARG A 7 1.39 12.10 -16.21
N ILE A 8 0.79 12.51 -15.09
CA ILE A 8 0.16 11.62 -14.12
C ILE A 8 -1.30 12.05 -14.00
N ILE A 9 -2.19 11.13 -14.31
CA ILE A 9 -3.64 11.34 -14.34
C ILE A 9 -4.27 10.40 -13.32
N LEU A 10 -5.03 10.97 -12.38
CA LEU A 10 -5.84 10.18 -11.47
C LEU A 10 -7.06 9.65 -12.21
N ASP A 11 -7.27 8.34 -12.15
CA ASP A 11 -8.39 7.64 -12.82
C ASP A 11 -9.68 7.80 -12.03
N GLN A 12 -10.39 8.92 -12.30
CA GLN A 12 -11.71 9.22 -11.75
C GLN A 12 -12.51 10.15 -12.71
N GLU A 13 -13.76 10.44 -12.34
CA GLU A 13 -14.67 11.23 -13.20
C GLU A 13 -14.16 12.66 -13.45
N GLU A 14 -13.45 13.27 -12.50
CA GLU A 14 -12.89 14.60 -12.63
C GLU A 14 -11.41 14.53 -13.02
N ASP A 15 -10.99 15.45 -13.89
CA ASP A 15 -9.60 15.54 -14.34
C ASP A 15 -8.70 16.09 -13.22
N VAL A 16 -7.92 15.21 -12.59
CA VAL A 16 -6.85 15.59 -11.66
C VAL A 16 -5.52 15.15 -12.24
N ILE A 17 -4.73 16.14 -12.68
CA ILE A 17 -3.50 15.92 -13.46
C ILE A 17 -2.31 16.60 -12.79
N ARG A 18 -1.15 15.93 -12.83
CA ARG A 18 0.15 16.50 -12.46
C ARG A 18 1.16 16.20 -13.55
N ASP A 19 1.94 17.22 -13.96
CA ASP A 19 3.13 16.99 -14.76
C ASP A 19 4.37 17.20 -13.88
N ILE A 20 5.26 16.22 -13.85
CA ILE A 20 6.43 16.17 -12.97
C ILE A 20 7.68 15.94 -13.81
N ALA A 21 8.75 16.71 -13.53
CA ALA A 21 10.08 16.46 -14.05
C ALA A 21 10.94 15.81 -12.94
N ILE A 22 11.63 14.73 -13.26
CA ILE A 22 12.45 13.96 -12.32
C ILE A 22 13.65 13.34 -13.04
N GLU A 23 14.71 13.02 -12.32
CA GLU A 23 15.88 12.36 -12.88
C GLU A 23 15.56 10.90 -13.28
N SER A 24 16.05 10.46 -14.45
CA SER A 24 15.80 9.08 -14.94
C SER A 24 16.36 8.00 -14.01
N SER A 25 17.42 8.31 -13.29
CA SER A 25 18.07 7.41 -12.33
C SER A 25 17.39 7.32 -10.97
N THR A 26 16.32 8.09 -10.75
CA THR A 26 15.53 8.02 -9.50
C THR A 26 14.90 6.66 -9.36
N ASN A 27 14.92 6.07 -8.15
CA ASN A 27 14.25 4.81 -7.87
C ASN A 27 12.72 5.01 -7.77
N LEU A 28 11.96 3.90 -7.87
CA LEU A 28 10.51 3.97 -7.81
C LEU A 28 9.95 4.39 -6.45
N GLU A 29 10.67 4.17 -5.34
CA GLU A 29 10.23 4.62 -4.02
C GLU A 29 10.26 6.16 -3.92
N ASP A 30 11.34 6.80 -4.40
CA ASP A 30 11.42 8.26 -4.46
C ASP A 30 10.38 8.84 -5.43
N PHE A 31 10.09 8.14 -6.51
CA PHE A 31 9.02 8.53 -7.44
C PHE A 31 7.64 8.38 -6.82
N HIS A 32 7.36 7.29 -6.09
CA HIS A 32 6.18 7.13 -5.26
C HIS A 32 6.00 8.32 -4.30
N ASN A 33 7.07 8.66 -3.55
CA ASN A 33 7.06 9.81 -2.64
C ASN A 33 6.70 11.13 -3.37
N THR A 34 7.24 11.32 -4.58
CA THR A 34 6.95 12.51 -5.39
C THR A 34 5.50 12.55 -5.88
N ILE A 35 4.95 11.40 -6.29
CA ILE A 35 3.57 11.32 -6.78
C ILE A 35 2.59 11.66 -5.66
N TYR A 36 2.57 10.88 -4.56
CA TYR A 36 1.53 11.08 -3.55
C TYR A 36 1.56 12.49 -2.94
N GLN A 37 2.76 13.06 -2.73
CA GLN A 37 2.92 14.43 -2.24
C GLN A 37 2.37 15.46 -3.24
N SER A 38 2.60 15.27 -4.56
CA SER A 38 2.10 16.19 -5.59
C SER A 38 0.58 16.25 -5.68
N PHE A 39 -0.10 15.16 -5.27
CA PHE A 39 -1.55 15.08 -5.19
C PHE A 39 -2.12 15.47 -3.83
N GLY A 40 -1.26 15.72 -2.82
CA GLY A 40 -1.66 16.21 -1.50
C GLY A 40 -2.01 15.11 -0.51
N PHE A 41 -1.60 13.87 -0.74
CA PHE A 41 -1.73 12.80 0.23
C PHE A 41 -0.67 12.91 1.33
N GLU A 42 -0.99 12.46 2.53
CA GLU A 42 -0.07 12.52 3.68
C GLU A 42 1.00 11.41 3.67
N GLY A 43 0.77 10.33 2.91
CA GLY A 43 1.65 9.16 2.88
C GLY A 43 1.29 8.12 3.94
N GLY A 44 2.12 7.06 4.00
CA GLY A 44 1.94 5.99 4.98
C GLY A 44 1.06 4.83 4.55
N GLU A 45 0.42 4.94 3.38
CA GLU A 45 -0.40 3.87 2.83
C GLU A 45 0.41 2.92 1.94
N MET A 46 -0.10 1.71 1.76
CA MET A 46 0.47 0.73 0.84
C MET A 46 0.29 1.19 -0.60
N ALA A 47 1.29 0.88 -1.41
CA ALA A 47 1.28 1.25 -2.82
C ALA A 47 2.02 0.23 -3.68
N SER A 48 1.68 0.17 -4.96
CA SER A 48 2.39 -0.61 -5.96
C SER A 48 2.43 0.11 -7.31
N PHE A 49 3.51 -0.09 -8.05
CA PHE A 49 3.55 0.17 -9.47
C PHE A 49 3.23 -1.13 -10.22
N TYR A 50 2.61 -0.99 -11.38
CA TYR A 50 2.33 -2.10 -12.29
C TYR A 50 2.87 -1.75 -13.66
N THR A 51 3.72 -2.60 -14.23
CA THR A 51 4.01 -2.51 -15.67
C THR A 51 2.72 -2.72 -16.44
N CYS A 52 2.60 -2.14 -17.62
CA CYS A 52 1.40 -2.27 -18.44
C CYS A 52 1.73 -2.26 -19.93
N ASP A 53 0.77 -2.70 -20.73
CA ASP A 53 0.81 -2.58 -22.18
C ASP A 53 0.30 -1.21 -22.67
N ASP A 54 0.34 -0.98 -23.99
CA ASP A 54 -0.14 0.26 -24.61
C ASP A 54 -1.63 0.54 -24.35
N SER A 55 -2.40 -0.48 -24.01
CA SER A 55 -3.84 -0.41 -23.71
C SER A 55 -4.14 -0.25 -22.21
N TRP A 56 -3.11 -0.02 -21.38
CA TRP A 56 -3.20 0.07 -19.92
C TRP A 56 -3.65 -1.22 -19.23
N ASN A 57 -3.43 -2.40 -19.85
CA ASN A 57 -3.62 -3.66 -19.14
C ASN A 57 -2.45 -3.88 -18.18
N GLN A 58 -2.76 -4.10 -16.91
CA GLN A 58 -1.76 -4.38 -15.87
C GLN A 58 -1.04 -5.71 -16.13
N LEU A 59 0.27 -5.73 -15.88
CA LEU A 59 1.14 -6.89 -16.02
C LEU A 59 1.82 -7.21 -14.68
N ASP A 60 3.14 -6.92 -14.55
CA ASP A 60 3.91 -7.26 -13.35
C ASP A 60 3.75 -6.20 -12.27
N GLU A 61 3.59 -6.64 -11.02
CA GLU A 61 3.53 -5.79 -9.84
C GLU A 61 4.91 -5.51 -9.27
N ILE A 62 5.13 -4.27 -8.83
CA ILE A 62 6.31 -3.84 -8.09
C ILE A 62 5.81 -3.16 -6.82
N PRO A 63 5.77 -3.86 -5.68
CA PRO A 63 5.26 -3.34 -4.43
C PRO A 63 6.22 -2.35 -3.77
N LEU A 64 5.69 -1.51 -2.88
CA LEU A 64 6.48 -0.56 -2.10
C LEU A 64 7.50 -1.29 -1.20
N PHE A 65 7.09 -2.39 -0.59
CA PHE A 65 7.92 -3.21 0.28
C PHE A 65 7.94 -4.66 -0.17
N ASP A 66 9.03 -5.37 0.17
CA ASP A 66 9.12 -6.81 0.01
C ASP A 66 8.06 -7.50 0.90
N THR A 67 7.08 -8.14 0.27
CA THR A 67 5.99 -8.87 0.91
C THR A 67 6.18 -10.38 0.87
N GLY A 68 7.36 -10.85 0.46
CA GLY A 68 7.74 -12.27 0.44
C GLY A 68 7.87 -12.87 1.84
N ASP A 69 7.85 -14.20 1.92
CA ASP A 69 8.00 -14.93 3.18
C ASP A 69 9.45 -14.82 3.73
N GLU A 70 10.43 -14.66 2.84
CA GLU A 70 11.85 -14.44 3.18
C GLU A 70 12.33 -13.07 2.69
N PRO A 71 13.17 -12.36 3.46
CA PRO A 71 13.73 -11.07 3.04
C PRO A 71 14.52 -11.18 1.74
N GLY A 72 14.17 -10.34 0.75
CA GLY A 72 14.77 -10.31 -0.57
C GLY A 72 14.18 -11.30 -1.56
N GLU A 73 13.09 -11.97 -1.24
CA GLU A 73 12.39 -12.88 -2.14
C GLU A 73 11.69 -12.13 -3.26
N MET A 74 11.07 -10.99 -2.95
CA MET A 74 10.35 -10.17 -3.92
C MET A 74 11.06 -8.83 -4.13
N ARG A 75 11.29 -8.47 -5.39
CA ARG A 75 11.82 -7.16 -5.75
C ARG A 75 10.77 -6.09 -5.49
N CYS A 76 11.19 -4.99 -4.87
CA CYS A 76 10.32 -3.87 -4.51
C CYS A 76 10.77 -2.55 -5.16
N MET A 77 10.10 -1.46 -4.88
CA MET A 77 10.33 -0.16 -5.54
C MET A 77 11.77 0.35 -5.42
N THR A 78 12.48 0.02 -4.33
CA THR A 78 13.88 0.42 -4.14
C THR A 78 14.86 -0.25 -5.11
N ASP A 79 14.47 -1.39 -5.70
CA ASP A 79 15.33 -2.20 -6.57
C ASP A 79 15.30 -1.77 -8.04
N PHE A 80 14.44 -0.82 -8.40
CA PHE A 80 14.23 -0.36 -9.77
C PHE A 80 14.41 1.14 -9.87
N SER A 81 15.20 1.58 -10.85
CA SER A 81 15.18 2.97 -11.31
C SER A 81 14.13 3.19 -12.40
N LEU A 82 13.75 4.46 -12.63
CA LEU A 82 12.80 4.79 -13.69
C LEU A 82 13.30 4.34 -15.06
N GLU A 83 14.60 4.49 -15.35
CA GLU A 83 15.21 4.10 -16.62
C GLU A 83 15.30 2.59 -16.85
N ASP A 84 15.16 1.78 -15.80
CA ASP A 84 15.09 0.32 -15.93
C ASP A 84 13.75 -0.14 -16.55
N LEU A 85 12.68 0.65 -16.34
CA LEU A 85 11.33 0.27 -16.71
C LEU A 85 10.76 1.11 -17.87
N LEU A 86 11.16 2.38 -17.94
CA LEU A 86 10.55 3.36 -18.83
C LEU A 86 11.59 3.95 -19.80
N TYR A 87 11.24 3.95 -21.08
CA TYR A 87 12.08 4.45 -22.17
C TYR A 87 11.17 4.78 -23.37
N GLU A 88 11.73 5.27 -24.49
CA GLU A 88 10.98 5.75 -25.67
C GLU A 88 9.89 4.79 -26.22
N LYS A 89 10.04 3.48 -26.01
CA LYS A 89 9.08 2.46 -26.48
C LYS A 89 8.16 1.93 -25.39
N GLN A 90 8.53 2.11 -24.14
CA GLN A 90 7.75 1.73 -22.96
C GLN A 90 7.56 2.98 -22.11
N THR A 91 6.48 3.71 -22.38
CA THR A 91 6.23 5.02 -21.76
C THR A 91 5.22 5.00 -20.64
N LYS A 92 4.58 3.86 -20.37
CA LYS A 92 3.43 3.75 -19.49
C LYS A 92 3.71 2.85 -18.31
N ILE A 93 3.22 3.27 -17.14
CA ILE A 93 3.18 2.49 -15.91
C ILE A 93 1.94 2.90 -15.12
N ILE A 94 1.33 1.98 -14.39
CA ILE A 94 0.20 2.27 -13.51
C ILE A 94 0.70 2.36 -12.09
N TYR A 95 0.21 3.33 -11.33
CA TYR A 95 0.50 3.46 -9.92
C TYR A 95 -0.79 3.37 -9.11
N VAL A 96 -0.81 2.52 -8.09
CA VAL A 96 -1.95 2.36 -7.17
C VAL A 96 -1.48 2.73 -5.77
N TYR A 97 -2.23 3.61 -5.13
CA TYR A 97 -1.96 4.08 -3.78
C TYR A 97 -3.18 3.82 -2.90
N ASP A 98 -2.94 3.44 -1.65
CA ASP A 98 -3.97 3.13 -0.67
C ASP A 98 -4.91 2.02 -1.15
N PHE A 99 -4.57 0.77 -0.86
CA PHE A 99 -5.33 -0.40 -1.31
C PHE A 99 -6.74 -0.53 -0.73
N LEU A 100 -7.10 0.31 0.25
CA LEU A 100 -8.48 0.39 0.73
C LEU A 100 -9.33 1.26 -0.18
N ASN A 101 -8.79 2.40 -0.62
CA ASN A 101 -9.47 3.36 -1.49
C ASN A 101 -9.13 3.16 -2.98
N MET A 102 -8.07 2.39 -3.29
CA MET A 102 -7.64 2.04 -4.65
C MET A 102 -7.42 3.25 -5.57
N TRP A 103 -6.75 4.30 -5.06
CA TRP A 103 -6.38 5.44 -5.87
C TRP A 103 -5.46 5.02 -7.01
N THR A 104 -6.00 5.01 -8.23
CA THR A 104 -5.29 4.53 -9.43
C THR A 104 -4.85 5.70 -10.29
N PHE A 105 -3.58 5.70 -10.66
CA PHE A 105 -2.97 6.76 -11.47
C PHE A 105 -2.40 6.17 -12.75
N LEU A 106 -2.75 6.77 -13.86
CA LEU A 106 -2.15 6.51 -15.16
C LEU A 106 -0.93 7.41 -15.32
N VAL A 107 0.26 6.81 -15.37
CA VAL A 107 1.55 7.50 -15.41
C VAL A 107 2.18 7.32 -16.77
N GLU A 108 2.35 8.40 -17.53
CA GLU A 108 2.92 8.38 -18.88
C GLU A 108 4.19 9.23 -18.96
N LEU A 109 5.27 8.63 -19.45
CA LEU A 109 6.50 9.33 -19.80
C LEU A 109 6.26 10.15 -21.08
N ALA A 110 6.06 11.45 -20.90
CA ALA A 110 5.72 12.37 -21.98
C ALA A 110 6.95 12.86 -22.77
N ALA A 111 8.09 13.02 -22.10
CA ALA A 111 9.33 13.45 -22.74
C ALA A 111 10.58 13.03 -21.96
N ILE A 112 11.68 12.88 -22.67
CA ILE A 112 13.03 12.67 -22.13
C ILE A 112 13.88 13.86 -22.58
N GLU A 113 14.44 14.61 -21.62
CA GLU A 113 15.26 15.79 -21.88
C GLU A 113 16.60 15.73 -21.15
N GLU A 114 17.50 16.65 -21.47
CA GLU A 114 18.74 16.82 -20.69
C GLU A 114 18.47 17.78 -19.52
N SER A 115 19.18 17.55 -18.40
CA SER A 115 19.08 18.43 -17.23
C SER A 115 19.50 19.86 -17.57
N GLN A 116 18.75 20.83 -17.08
CA GLN A 116 19.03 22.25 -17.27
C GLN A 116 19.84 22.80 -16.10
N VAL A 117 20.81 23.65 -16.41
CA VAL A 117 21.67 24.28 -15.40
C VAL A 117 20.86 25.22 -14.51
N GLY A 118 20.84 24.95 -13.22
CA GLY A 118 20.14 25.78 -12.24
C GLY A 118 18.75 25.30 -11.88
N GLU A 119 18.24 24.24 -12.51
CA GLU A 119 17.01 23.57 -12.10
C GLU A 119 17.27 22.50 -11.05
N THR A 120 16.30 22.27 -10.19
CA THR A 120 16.29 21.22 -9.16
C THR A 120 15.19 20.23 -9.45
N TYR A 121 15.46 18.94 -9.22
CA TYR A 121 14.52 17.86 -9.45
C TYR A 121 14.33 17.06 -8.14
N PRO A 122 13.14 16.48 -7.88
CA PRO A 122 11.93 16.53 -8.71
C PRO A 122 11.29 17.92 -8.72
N ALA A 123 10.60 18.28 -9.82
CA ALA A 123 9.90 19.53 -9.99
C ALA A 123 8.47 19.32 -10.50
N LEU A 124 7.48 19.92 -9.84
CA LEU A 124 6.11 19.97 -10.32
C LEU A 124 5.99 21.05 -11.41
N LEU A 125 5.71 20.64 -12.64
CA LEU A 125 5.62 21.53 -13.80
C LEU A 125 4.20 22.07 -14.02
N PHE A 126 3.19 21.25 -13.74
CA PHE A 126 1.78 21.57 -13.98
C PHE A 126 0.89 20.81 -13.00
N ALA A 127 -0.20 21.47 -12.57
CA ALA A 127 -1.19 20.88 -11.69
C ALA A 127 -2.59 21.38 -12.04
N VAL A 128 -3.54 20.46 -12.22
CA VAL A 128 -4.97 20.73 -12.43
C VAL A 128 -5.78 19.79 -11.55
N GLY A 129 -6.90 20.28 -11.07
CA GLY A 129 -7.82 19.56 -10.19
C GLY A 129 -7.28 19.37 -8.76
N GLN A 130 -8.19 19.08 -7.85
CA GLN A 130 -7.91 18.75 -6.45
C GLN A 130 -8.65 17.46 -6.13
N ILE A 131 -8.03 16.63 -5.31
CA ILE A 131 -8.69 15.44 -4.78
C ILE A 131 -9.59 15.91 -3.65
N GLU A 132 -10.89 15.74 -3.80
CA GLU A 132 -11.80 15.79 -2.68
C GLU A 132 -11.57 14.51 -1.87
N GLN A 133 -10.69 14.58 -0.89
CA GLN A 133 -10.69 13.61 0.17
C GLN A 133 -12.05 13.79 0.84
N SER A 134 -13.01 12.91 0.52
CA SER A 134 -14.16 12.77 1.38
C SER A 134 -13.56 12.34 2.72
N ALA A 135 -13.42 13.31 3.63
CA ALA A 135 -13.33 12.97 5.02
C ALA A 135 -14.52 12.05 5.23
N ASN A 136 -14.26 10.77 5.39
CA ASN A 136 -15.15 9.88 6.09
C ASN A 136 -15.15 10.39 7.55
N ASP A 137 -15.71 11.59 7.74
CA ASP A 137 -16.37 11.95 8.94
C ASP A 137 -17.50 10.93 9.10
N VAL A 138 -17.12 9.77 9.61
CA VAL A 138 -18.06 8.94 10.34
C VAL A 138 -18.41 9.79 11.54
N ASN A 139 -19.30 10.77 11.32
CA ASN A 139 -20.09 11.35 12.37
C ASN A 139 -20.87 10.18 12.95
N PHE A 140 -20.28 9.55 13.96
CA PHE A 140 -21.04 8.82 14.93
C PHE A 140 -21.87 9.88 15.66
N ASP A 141 -22.98 10.28 15.04
CA ASP A 141 -24.07 10.89 15.76
C ASP A 141 -24.53 9.85 16.76
N PHE A 142 -23.91 9.90 17.95
CA PHE A 142 -24.52 9.39 19.13
C PHE A 142 -25.76 10.26 19.35
N ASP A 143 -26.87 9.80 18.77
CA ASP A 143 -28.19 10.24 19.14
C ASP A 143 -28.27 10.04 20.67
N GLU A 144 -28.02 11.10 21.43
CA GLU A 144 -28.37 11.18 22.85
C GLU A 144 -29.89 11.12 22.93
N LYS A 145 -30.46 9.94 22.68
CA LYS A 145 -31.81 9.64 23.15
C LYS A 145 -31.73 9.37 24.61
N GLU A 146 -32.11 10.46 25.29
CA GLU A 146 -32.79 10.49 26.61
C GLU A 146 -32.45 9.35 27.58
N GLY A 147 -31.74 9.78 28.62
CA GLY A 147 -31.41 9.01 29.80
C GLY A 147 -32.56 8.18 30.35
N GLU A 148 -32.43 6.89 30.26
CA GLU A 148 -32.92 6.04 31.31
C GLU A 148 -31.78 5.88 32.31
N LYS A 149 -32.02 6.54 33.50
CA LYS A 149 -31.27 6.34 34.71
C LYS A 149 -31.30 4.85 35.06
N TYR A 150 -30.23 4.13 34.68
CA TYR A 150 -29.94 2.89 35.38
C TYR A 150 -29.41 3.29 36.77
N THR A 151 -30.31 3.26 37.75
CA THR A 151 -29.93 3.33 39.14
C THR A 151 -29.09 2.08 39.44
N ASN A 152 -27.86 2.34 39.80
CA ASN A 152 -26.90 1.36 40.27
C ASN A 152 -27.36 0.89 41.68
N ASP A 153 -28.29 -0.08 41.70
CA ASP A 153 -28.66 -0.78 42.91
C ASP A 153 -28.37 -2.26 42.72
N GLY A 154 -27.34 -2.75 43.37
CA GLY A 154 -27.18 -4.16 43.65
C GLY A 154 -26.00 -4.88 42.99
N PHE A 155 -24.78 -4.38 43.17
CA PHE A 155 -23.60 -5.23 43.13
C PHE A 155 -22.92 -5.11 44.48
N SER A 156 -23.30 -5.99 45.42
CA SER A 156 -22.59 -6.15 46.68
C SER A 156 -21.31 -6.99 46.42
N GLU A 157 -20.19 -6.49 46.93
CA GLU A 157 -18.85 -7.08 46.82
C GLU A 157 -18.65 -8.41 47.58
N ASP A 158 -19.71 -9.10 47.99
CA ASP A 158 -19.64 -10.23 48.91
C ASP A 158 -19.88 -11.63 48.28
N ASP A 159 -19.99 -11.77 46.97
CA ASP A 159 -20.23 -13.06 46.31
C ASP A 159 -19.10 -13.49 45.38
N PHE A 160 -17.84 -13.25 45.76
CA PHE A 160 -16.72 -13.90 45.11
C PHE A 160 -16.05 -14.89 46.07
N ASP A 161 -16.79 -15.97 46.37
CA ASP A 161 -16.22 -17.13 47.01
C ASP A 161 -15.33 -17.87 45.99
N LEU A 162 -14.02 -17.72 46.21
CA LEU A 162 -13.00 -18.55 45.57
C LEU A 162 -13.00 -19.91 46.28
N GLU A 163 -13.79 -20.85 45.80
CA GLU A 163 -13.55 -22.26 46.11
C GLU A 163 -12.44 -22.79 45.22
N ASP A 164 -11.32 -23.08 45.85
CA ASP A 164 -10.22 -23.90 45.37
C ASP A 164 -10.76 -25.26 44.94
N GLU A 165 -10.66 -25.61 43.63
CA GLU A 165 -10.59 -27.02 43.24
C GLU A 165 -9.40 -27.19 42.28
N ASP A 166 -8.29 -27.58 42.89
CA ASP A 166 -7.27 -28.46 42.31
C ASP A 166 -7.92 -29.69 41.67
N ASP A 167 -7.35 -30.09 40.51
CA ASP A 167 -7.50 -31.37 39.82
C ASP A 167 -8.17 -31.33 38.43
N ILE A 168 -7.46 -30.82 37.42
CA ILE A 168 -7.55 -31.33 36.05
C ILE A 168 -6.17 -31.27 35.36
N PHE A 169 -5.23 -32.05 35.86
CA PHE A 169 -4.09 -32.53 35.07
C PHE A 169 -3.80 -33.98 35.47
N GLY A 170 -4.65 -34.85 35.00
CA GLY A 170 -4.51 -36.28 35.11
C GLY A 170 -4.52 -36.92 33.75
N GLY A 171 -3.36 -37.13 33.23
CA GLY A 171 -2.79 -38.17 32.42
C GLY A 171 -3.67 -38.80 31.34
N ASP A 172 -3.18 -39.02 30.21
CA ASP A 172 -2.95 -40.38 29.72
C ASP A 172 -1.96 -40.32 28.54
N ASP A 173 -0.76 -40.74 28.82
CA ASP A 173 0.24 -41.08 27.83
C ASP A 173 -0.23 -42.35 27.09
N SER A 174 -0.69 -42.17 25.85
CA SER A 174 -0.77 -43.29 24.91
C SER A 174 -0.30 -42.82 23.54
N PHE A 175 1.01 -42.67 23.41
CA PHE A 175 1.65 -42.56 22.10
C PHE A 175 1.73 -44.00 21.53
N GLY A 176 0.78 -44.28 20.64
CA GLY A 176 0.79 -45.50 19.82
C GLY A 176 1.94 -45.45 18.83
N ASP A 177 2.82 -46.40 18.99
CA ASP A 177 3.87 -46.83 18.07
C ASP A 177 3.30 -47.09 16.67
N PHE A 178 3.64 -46.26 15.68
CA PHE A 178 3.46 -46.56 14.27
C PHE A 178 4.80 -46.92 13.64
N GLY A 179 5.13 -48.22 13.76
CA GLY A 179 6.15 -48.87 12.95
C GLY A 179 5.79 -48.76 11.45
N TYR A 180 6.65 -48.17 10.68
CA TYR A 180 6.66 -48.24 9.22
C TYR A 180 7.86 -49.11 8.83
N GLU A 181 7.62 -50.39 8.64
CA GLU A 181 8.47 -51.24 7.79
C GLU A 181 8.03 -51.04 6.35
N GLY A 182 8.87 -50.49 5.53
CA GLY A 182 8.75 -50.36 4.08
C GLY A 182 9.99 -50.94 3.42
N ASP A 183 9.92 -52.24 3.10
CA ASP A 183 10.82 -52.93 2.21
C ASP A 183 10.83 -52.23 0.84
N TYR A 184 12.02 -51.88 0.35
CA TYR A 184 12.27 -51.65 -1.06
C TYR A 184 13.28 -52.63 -1.59
N ASP A 185 12.76 -53.69 -2.23
CA ASP A 185 13.50 -54.49 -3.22
C ASP A 185 13.13 -54.01 -4.62
N TYR A 186 14.23 -53.90 -5.45
CA TYR A 186 14.37 -53.63 -6.88
C TYR A 186 14.42 -52.16 -7.33
#